data_8ff56fd30f861ffb4208cfa044f33bbd
#
_entry.id   8ff56fd30f861ffb4208cfa044f33bbd
#
_cell.length_a   1.000
_cell.length_b   1.000
_cell.length_c   1.000
_cell.angle_alpha   90.00
_cell.angle_beta   90.00
_cell.angle_gamma   90.00
#
_symmetry.space_group_name_H-M   'P 1'
#
loop_
_entity.id
_entity.type
_entity.pdbx_description
1 polymer ?
#
loop_
_entity_poly.entity_id
_entity_poly.type
_entity_poly.pdbx_seq_one_letter_code
_entity_poly.pdbx_strand_id
1 'polypeptide(L)'
;VYQYINSRFYWDSTENLYLYALPTELVSVGVGSTDYTVAKATNSEDYVILRADGSDAYVALDFIKEYTAFNYEYWEEPNRVHVITEFGSKDVVTAQKASAVRNKAGIKCPILTKVNKGDTMYVLDEPEEIDEWTRVLTADGYIGYIKDKRISAVTKTEIAVPEFEEPVYSNISKDYKINLTWHMVTNQAANDQLLNKVADAKGLNTISPTWFSIADTDGNISSLASQSYVTYAHQNGLEVWGLVDNFKEGVSTYETLSRTSSRQRL
;
A
#
# COMPACT_ATOMS: atom_id res chain seq x y z
N VAL A 1 2.10 4.96 7.32
CA VAL A 1 2.70 3.96 6.40
C VAL A 1 1.89 3.87 5.12
N TYR A 2 0.64 3.43 5.18
CA TYR A 2 -0.23 3.20 4.01
C TYR A 2 -0.21 4.36 2.99
N GLN A 3 -0.36 5.58 3.44
CA GLN A 3 -0.54 6.74 2.57
C GLN A 3 0.77 7.22 1.91
N TYR A 4 1.92 7.10 2.59
CA TYR A 4 3.16 7.75 2.18
C TYR A 4 4.33 6.80 1.90
N ILE A 5 4.26 5.57 2.36
CA ILE A 5 5.36 4.61 2.24
C ILE A 5 4.96 3.45 1.34
N ASN A 6 3.93 2.67 1.73
CA ASN A 6 3.48 1.52 0.96
C ASN A 6 1.99 1.25 1.22
N SER A 7 1.17 1.34 0.16
CA SER A 7 -0.28 1.17 0.23
C SER A 7 -0.76 -0.27 0.42
N ARG A 8 0.14 -1.25 0.44
CA ARG A 8 -0.19 -2.65 0.70
C ARG A 8 -0.26 -2.99 2.19
N PHE A 9 0.20 -2.08 3.05
CA PHE A 9 -0.01 -2.20 4.48
C PHE A 9 -1.42 -1.76 4.87
N TYR A 10 -2.05 -2.53 5.73
CA TYR A 10 -3.41 -2.30 6.18
C TYR A 10 -3.55 -2.52 7.69
N TRP A 11 -4.23 -1.60 8.38
CA TRP A 11 -4.62 -1.72 9.78
C TRP A 11 -6.07 -2.18 9.89
N ASP A 12 -6.29 -3.40 10.37
CA ASP A 12 -7.60 -3.92 10.75
C ASP A 12 -7.87 -3.60 12.21
N SER A 13 -8.54 -2.47 12.45
CA SER A 13 -8.89 -2.02 13.80
C SER A 13 -9.97 -2.88 14.46
N THR A 14 -10.70 -3.68 13.70
CA THR A 14 -11.75 -4.57 14.22
C THR A 14 -11.14 -5.80 14.88
N GLU A 15 -10.11 -6.36 14.28
CA GLU A 15 -9.43 -7.54 14.77
C GLU A 15 -8.05 -7.26 15.40
N ASN A 16 -7.65 -5.99 15.47
CA ASN A 16 -6.36 -5.54 15.99
C ASN A 16 -5.16 -6.21 15.31
N LEU A 17 -5.23 -6.28 13.97
CA LEU A 17 -4.21 -6.87 13.12
C LEU A 17 -3.60 -5.83 12.17
N TYR A 18 -2.29 -5.84 12.07
CA TYR A 18 -1.57 -5.15 11.02
C TYR A 18 -1.18 -6.12 9.93
N LEU A 19 -1.50 -5.80 8.70
CA LEU A 19 -1.42 -6.70 7.55
C LEU A 19 -0.57 -6.13 6.44
N TYR A 20 0.15 -7.00 5.74
CA TYR A 20 0.82 -6.67 4.48
C TYR A 20 0.51 -7.73 3.43
N ALA A 21 0.02 -7.31 2.27
CA ALA A 21 -0.33 -8.21 1.18
C ALA A 21 0.90 -8.48 0.29
N LEU A 22 1.43 -9.69 0.35
CA LEU A 22 2.38 -10.25 -0.61
C LEU A 22 1.64 -10.80 -1.85
N PRO A 23 2.33 -11.11 -2.95
CA PRO A 23 1.68 -11.61 -4.17
C PRO A 23 0.79 -12.83 -3.98
N THR A 24 1.17 -13.75 -3.09
CA THR A 24 0.47 -15.03 -2.84
C THR A 24 0.18 -15.29 -1.38
N GLU A 25 0.64 -14.42 -0.49
CA GLU A 25 0.60 -14.63 0.96
C GLU A 25 0.19 -13.35 1.70
N LEU A 26 -0.16 -13.50 2.96
CA LEU A 26 -0.47 -12.41 3.85
C LEU A 26 0.47 -12.43 5.05
N VAL A 27 1.12 -11.29 5.30
CA VAL A 27 1.82 -11.03 6.55
C VAL A 27 0.82 -10.49 7.56
N SER A 28 0.84 -11.01 8.78
CA SER A 28 -0.08 -10.59 9.84
C SER A 28 0.64 -10.43 11.17
N VAL A 29 0.39 -9.31 11.84
CA VAL A 29 0.98 -8.94 13.15
C VAL A 29 -0.13 -8.54 14.11
N GLY A 30 -0.15 -9.13 15.30
CA GLY A 30 -1.04 -8.74 16.39
C GLY A 30 -0.49 -7.58 17.22
N VAL A 31 -1.37 -6.83 17.89
CA VAL A 31 -0.96 -5.76 18.80
C VAL A 31 -0.15 -6.30 19.97
N GLY A 32 0.96 -5.64 20.27
CA GLY A 32 1.88 -6.00 21.37
C GLY A 32 2.82 -7.16 21.05
N SER A 33 2.75 -7.72 19.83
CA SER A 33 3.52 -8.90 19.45
C SER A 33 4.92 -8.54 18.93
N THR A 34 5.86 -9.41 19.23
CA THR A 34 7.15 -9.55 18.55
C THR A 34 7.08 -10.57 17.42
N ASP A 35 6.05 -11.43 17.45
CA ASP A 35 5.82 -12.47 16.45
C ASP A 35 4.92 -11.96 15.33
N TYR A 36 5.17 -12.45 14.12
CA TYR A 36 4.33 -12.24 12.96
C TYR A 36 4.20 -13.51 12.13
N THR A 37 3.16 -13.62 11.35
CA THR A 37 2.95 -14.77 10.47
C THR A 37 3.09 -14.34 9.01
N VAL A 38 3.75 -15.20 8.22
CA VAL A 38 3.74 -15.16 6.76
C VAL A 38 3.09 -16.44 6.29
N ALA A 39 1.93 -16.33 5.66
CA ALA A 39 1.06 -17.50 5.41
C ALA A 39 0.77 -18.29 6.70
N LYS A 40 1.43 -19.44 6.88
CA LYS A 40 1.28 -20.30 8.06
C LYS A 40 2.54 -20.40 8.92
N ALA A 41 3.63 -19.76 8.48
CA ALA A 41 4.90 -19.75 9.21
C ALA A 41 4.91 -18.60 10.23
N THR A 42 5.35 -18.87 11.45
CA THR A 42 5.58 -17.83 12.46
C THR A 42 7.04 -17.43 12.45
N ASN A 43 7.30 -16.14 12.41
CA ASN A 43 8.59 -15.48 12.51
C ASN A 43 8.57 -14.54 13.73
N SER A 44 9.73 -14.07 14.17
CA SER A 44 9.84 -13.23 15.37
C SER A 44 10.94 -12.19 15.22
N GLU A 45 10.68 -10.97 15.73
CA GLU A 45 11.64 -9.90 15.88
C GLU A 45 12.07 -9.76 17.35
N ASP A 46 13.17 -9.06 17.60
CA ASP A 46 13.64 -8.76 18.96
C ASP A 46 13.00 -7.51 19.58
N TYR A 47 12.00 -6.92 18.87
CA TYR A 47 11.26 -5.74 19.29
C TYR A 47 9.75 -5.95 19.08
N VAL A 48 8.94 -5.15 19.79
CA VAL A 48 7.47 -5.11 19.57
C VAL A 48 7.19 -4.44 18.23
N ILE A 49 6.60 -5.21 17.29
CA ILE A 49 6.36 -4.77 15.92
C ILE A 49 5.21 -3.75 15.86
N LEU A 50 4.12 -4.02 16.58
CA LEU A 50 2.88 -3.25 16.52
C LEU A 50 2.41 -2.82 17.90
N ARG A 51 2.08 -1.55 18.05
CA ARG A 51 1.39 -0.98 19.22
C ARG A 51 0.11 -0.28 18.78
N ALA A 52 -0.90 -0.26 19.63
CA ALA A 52 -2.12 0.50 19.40
C ALA A 52 -2.41 1.44 20.58
N ASP A 53 -2.98 2.61 20.26
CA ASP A 53 -3.49 3.57 21.25
C ASP A 53 -4.83 4.11 20.73
N GLY A 54 -5.93 3.67 21.33
CA GLY A 54 -7.26 3.91 20.82
C GLY A 54 -7.47 3.32 19.43
N SER A 55 -7.79 4.17 18.45
CA SER A 55 -7.98 3.79 17.05
C SER A 55 -6.68 3.80 16.23
N ASP A 56 -5.59 4.33 16.79
CA ASP A 56 -4.34 4.53 16.09
C ASP A 56 -3.40 3.35 16.29
N ALA A 57 -2.71 2.96 15.22
CA ALA A 57 -1.72 1.91 15.23
C ALA A 57 -0.33 2.47 14.89
N TYR A 58 0.66 2.03 15.66
CA TYR A 58 2.06 2.39 15.50
C TYR A 58 2.86 1.14 15.19
N VAL A 59 3.52 1.12 14.05
CA VAL A 59 4.34 0.00 13.59
C VAL A 59 5.82 0.39 13.59
N ALA A 60 6.68 -0.55 13.95
CA ALA A 60 8.12 -0.37 13.91
C ALA A 60 8.60 -0.13 12.46
N LEU A 61 9.38 0.92 12.25
CA LEU A 61 9.88 1.26 10.91
C LEU A 61 10.84 0.19 10.37
N ASP A 62 11.59 -0.48 11.23
CA ASP A 62 12.47 -1.57 10.82
C ASP A 62 11.68 -2.74 10.22
N PHE A 63 10.54 -3.08 10.80
CA PHE A 63 9.64 -4.07 10.22
C PHE A 63 9.11 -3.65 8.84
N ILE A 64 8.78 -2.37 8.66
CA ILE A 64 8.33 -1.87 7.35
C ILE A 64 9.46 -1.95 6.30
N LYS A 65 10.72 -1.76 6.70
CA LYS A 65 11.88 -1.87 5.80
C LYS A 65 12.08 -3.25 5.21
N GLU A 66 11.61 -4.30 5.86
CA GLU A 66 11.65 -5.65 5.29
C GLU A 66 10.77 -5.82 4.04
N TYR A 67 9.77 -4.95 3.88
CA TYR A 67 8.76 -5.02 2.82
C TYR A 67 8.75 -3.81 1.90
N THR A 68 9.62 -2.83 2.12
CA THR A 68 9.63 -1.58 1.33
C THR A 68 10.98 -0.91 1.38
N ALA A 69 11.46 -0.49 0.21
CA ALA A 69 12.68 0.29 0.09
C ALA A 69 12.47 1.71 0.65
N PHE A 70 12.99 1.97 1.84
CA PHE A 70 13.13 3.32 2.39
C PHE A 70 14.24 3.37 3.43
N ASN A 71 14.72 4.57 3.74
CA ASN A 71 15.59 4.83 4.87
C ASN A 71 14.92 5.78 5.84
N TYR A 72 15.35 5.79 7.09
CA TYR A 72 14.93 6.78 8.06
C TYR A 72 16.06 7.16 8.99
N GLU A 73 15.94 8.38 9.52
CA GLU A 73 16.83 8.94 10.53
C GLU A 73 15.98 9.48 11.68
N TYR A 74 16.46 9.31 12.91
CA TYR A 74 15.76 9.71 14.12
C TYR A 74 16.63 10.64 14.97
N TRP A 75 16.01 11.69 15.51
CA TRP A 75 16.64 12.62 16.46
C TRP A 75 15.74 12.78 17.69
N GLU A 76 16.34 12.71 18.87
CA GLU A 76 15.60 12.87 20.13
C GLU A 76 15.25 14.34 20.43
N GLU A 77 16.14 15.28 20.13
CA GLU A 77 15.95 16.68 20.49
C GLU A 77 16.04 17.62 19.29
N PRO A 78 14.93 18.23 18.87
CA PRO A 78 13.56 17.84 19.18
C PRO A 78 13.21 16.49 18.53
N ASN A 79 12.30 15.76 19.17
CA ASN A 79 11.87 14.44 18.74
C ASN A 79 11.31 14.50 17.30
N ARG A 80 11.97 13.86 16.33
CA ARG A 80 11.58 13.83 14.93
C ARG A 80 12.16 12.63 14.20
N VAL A 81 11.45 12.21 13.17
CA VAL A 81 11.88 11.16 12.24
C VAL A 81 11.84 11.74 10.82
N HIS A 82 12.93 11.55 10.09
CA HIS A 82 12.98 11.82 8.66
C HIS A 82 12.93 10.49 7.90
N VAL A 83 11.92 10.32 7.04
CA VAL A 83 11.74 9.12 6.21
C VAL A 83 12.11 9.47 4.77
N ILE A 84 13.04 8.73 4.20
CA ILE A 84 13.58 8.92 2.85
C ILE A 84 13.01 7.83 1.97
N THR A 85 12.10 8.20 1.08
CA THR A 85 11.43 7.30 0.12
C THR A 85 11.85 7.53 -1.33
N GLU A 86 12.65 8.56 -1.57
CA GLU A 86 13.14 8.92 -2.89
C GLU A 86 14.66 8.80 -2.95
N PHE A 87 15.16 8.07 -3.93
CA PHE A 87 16.56 7.75 -4.13
C PHE A 87 17.09 8.32 -5.46
N GLY A 88 18.38 8.06 -5.74
CA GLY A 88 19.04 8.52 -6.96
C GLY A 88 19.58 9.95 -6.82
N SER A 89 19.66 10.65 -7.93
CA SER A 89 20.31 11.96 -8.02
C SER A 89 19.47 13.03 -7.33
N LYS A 90 20.05 13.70 -6.34
CA LYS A 90 19.43 14.81 -5.60
C LYS A 90 20.28 16.05 -5.67
N ASP A 91 19.63 17.20 -5.76
CA ASP A 91 20.27 18.50 -5.73
C ASP A 91 20.73 18.86 -4.32
N VAL A 92 21.97 19.32 -4.21
CA VAL A 92 22.57 19.74 -2.94
C VAL A 92 23.29 21.06 -3.05
N VAL A 93 23.38 21.75 -1.92
CA VAL A 93 24.16 22.97 -1.74
C VAL A 93 25.04 22.84 -0.52
N THR A 94 26.19 23.52 -0.53
CA THR A 94 27.13 23.55 0.59
C THR A 94 27.16 24.92 1.22
N ALA A 95 27.10 25.02 2.53
CA ALA A 95 27.20 26.27 3.25
C ALA A 95 28.62 26.88 3.10
N GLN A 96 28.71 28.09 2.55
CA GLN A 96 29.98 28.82 2.36
C GLN A 96 30.45 29.54 3.64
N LYS A 97 29.53 29.79 4.56
CA LYS A 97 29.77 30.42 5.86
C LYS A 97 28.78 29.88 6.89
N ALA A 98 29.14 29.93 8.16
CA ALA A 98 28.20 29.66 9.24
C ALA A 98 26.92 30.51 9.05
N SER A 99 25.77 29.86 9.05
CA SER A 99 24.50 30.45 8.69
C SER A 99 23.33 29.84 9.43
N ALA A 100 22.28 30.63 9.61
CA ALA A 100 21.03 30.15 10.19
C ALA A 100 20.11 29.58 9.10
N VAL A 101 19.53 28.43 9.36
CA VAL A 101 18.38 27.88 8.64
C VAL A 101 17.13 28.26 9.43
N ARG A 102 16.13 28.82 8.74
CA ARG A 102 14.95 29.45 9.35
C ARG A 102 13.67 28.74 8.90
N ASN A 103 12.62 28.85 9.69
CA ASN A 103 11.34 28.23 9.40
C ASN A 103 10.59 28.84 8.19
N LYS A 104 10.96 30.07 7.78
CA LYS A 104 10.45 30.77 6.60
C LYS A 104 11.54 31.64 6.00
N ALA A 105 11.40 32.00 4.73
CA ALA A 105 12.26 32.93 4.02
C ALA A 105 12.15 34.34 4.63
N GLY A 106 13.13 34.72 5.45
CA GLY A 106 13.15 36.05 6.09
C GLY A 106 14.11 36.13 7.26
N ILE A 107 14.88 37.24 7.33
CA ILE A 107 15.90 37.47 8.35
C ILE A 107 15.35 37.58 9.79
N LYS A 108 14.07 37.92 9.91
CA LYS A 108 13.37 38.04 11.21
C LYS A 108 12.64 36.79 11.62
N CYS A 109 12.57 35.78 10.73
CA CYS A 109 11.90 34.52 11.02
C CYS A 109 12.70 33.68 12.03
N PRO A 110 12.04 32.84 12.87
CA PRO A 110 12.70 31.97 13.82
C PRO A 110 13.78 31.08 13.19
N ILE A 111 14.88 30.92 13.91
CA ILE A 111 15.97 30.01 13.52
C ILE A 111 15.58 28.59 13.97
N LEU A 112 15.64 27.64 13.06
CA LEU A 112 15.46 26.22 13.34
C LEU A 112 16.78 25.56 13.80
N THR A 113 17.83 25.78 13.00
CA THR A 113 19.16 25.26 13.25
C THR A 113 20.23 26.19 12.65
N LYS A 114 21.49 25.92 12.93
CA LYS A 114 22.65 26.59 12.35
C LYS A 114 23.53 25.58 11.66
N VAL A 115 23.96 25.92 10.45
CA VAL A 115 24.92 25.15 9.67
C VAL A 115 26.27 25.83 9.69
N ASN A 116 27.34 25.05 9.66
CA ASN A 116 28.71 25.51 9.60
C ASN A 116 29.18 25.62 8.14
N LYS A 117 30.30 26.29 7.93
CA LYS A 117 30.97 26.27 6.62
C LYS A 117 31.35 24.82 6.27
N GLY A 118 30.93 24.36 5.07
CA GLY A 118 31.20 23.04 4.55
C GLY A 118 30.04 22.04 4.75
N ASP A 119 29.06 22.37 5.58
CA ASP A 119 27.87 21.51 5.73
C ASP A 119 27.08 21.46 4.44
N THR A 120 26.69 20.26 4.02
CA THR A 120 25.88 20.01 2.83
C THR A 120 24.42 19.83 3.22
N MET A 121 23.54 20.36 2.36
CA MET A 121 22.09 20.33 2.55
C MET A 121 21.43 19.91 1.23
N TYR A 122 20.38 19.10 1.30
CA TYR A 122 19.56 18.80 0.13
C TYR A 122 18.68 20.00 -0.21
N VAL A 123 18.58 20.31 -1.50
CA VAL A 123 17.65 21.32 -2.00
C VAL A 123 16.27 20.67 -2.14
N LEU A 124 15.26 21.33 -1.61
CA LEU A 124 13.88 20.86 -1.70
C LEU A 124 13.10 21.74 -2.67
N ASP A 125 12.20 21.10 -3.41
CA ASP A 125 11.30 21.81 -4.31
C ASP A 125 10.42 22.80 -3.54
N GLU A 126 10.19 23.95 -4.15
CA GLU A 126 9.28 24.99 -3.67
C GLU A 126 8.25 25.26 -4.78
N PRO A 127 6.94 25.31 -4.48
CA PRO A 127 5.90 25.58 -5.47
C PRO A 127 6.04 26.96 -6.14
N GLU A 128 6.60 27.93 -5.40
CA GLU A 128 6.85 29.28 -5.88
C GLU A 128 8.29 29.67 -5.55
N GLU A 129 9.01 30.20 -6.53
CA GLU A 129 10.38 30.70 -6.33
C GLU A 129 10.38 31.86 -5.32
N ILE A 130 11.20 31.75 -4.29
CA ILE A 130 11.33 32.75 -3.24
C ILE A 130 12.68 33.47 -3.43
N ASP A 131 12.65 34.72 -3.82
CA ASP A 131 13.83 35.53 -4.02
C ASP A 131 14.81 35.51 -2.86
N GLU A 132 16.09 35.28 -3.14
CA GLU A 132 17.22 35.26 -2.21
C GLU A 132 17.22 34.12 -1.17
N TRP A 133 16.32 33.14 -1.26
CA TRP A 133 16.22 32.06 -0.29
C TRP A 133 16.00 30.71 -0.94
N THR A 134 16.77 29.72 -0.53
CA THR A 134 16.62 28.32 -0.94
C THR A 134 16.04 27.50 0.20
N ARG A 135 15.04 26.66 -0.10
CA ARG A 135 14.51 25.66 0.83
C ARG A 135 15.43 24.48 0.87
N VAL A 136 15.81 24.08 2.08
CA VAL A 136 16.80 23.02 2.27
C VAL A 136 16.38 22.04 3.38
N LEU A 137 16.87 20.81 3.26
CA LEU A 137 16.90 19.81 4.32
C LEU A 137 18.34 19.69 4.82
N THR A 138 18.54 19.94 6.09
CA THR A 138 19.88 19.87 6.74
C THR A 138 20.20 18.42 7.18
N ALA A 139 21.48 18.15 7.42
CA ALA A 139 21.93 16.82 7.87
C ALA A 139 21.34 16.41 9.23
N ASP A 140 20.95 17.37 10.06
CA ASP A 140 20.25 17.14 11.33
C ASP A 140 18.71 17.13 11.19
N GLY A 141 18.19 16.98 9.95
CA GLY A 141 16.78 16.72 9.66
C GLY A 141 15.85 17.94 9.77
N TYR A 142 16.35 19.16 9.75
CA TYR A 142 15.50 20.34 9.67
C TYR A 142 15.19 20.74 8.25
N ILE A 143 13.91 20.96 7.97
CA ILE A 143 13.45 21.58 6.73
C ILE A 143 13.24 23.07 6.98
N GLY A 144 13.94 23.92 6.21
CA GLY A 144 13.85 25.37 6.36
C GLY A 144 14.51 26.12 5.22
N TYR A 145 14.72 27.42 5.42
CA TYR A 145 15.21 28.34 4.39
C TYR A 145 16.57 28.93 4.78
N ILE A 146 17.48 28.94 3.82
CA ILE A 146 18.81 29.56 3.94
C ILE A 146 18.97 30.63 2.83
N LYS A 147 19.71 31.71 3.13
CA LYS A 147 19.98 32.73 2.11
C LYS A 147 20.92 32.23 1.03
N ASP A 148 20.60 32.48 -0.24
CA ASP A 148 21.37 32.08 -1.43
C ASP A 148 22.83 32.51 -1.37
N LYS A 149 23.08 33.73 -0.93
CA LYS A 149 24.45 34.24 -0.76
C LYS A 149 25.29 33.52 0.32
N ARG A 150 24.74 32.54 1.01
CA ARG A 150 25.38 31.73 2.06
C ARG A 150 25.73 30.34 1.59
N ILE A 151 25.27 29.94 0.42
CA ILE A 151 25.42 28.60 -0.14
C ILE A 151 26.20 28.61 -1.45
N SER A 152 26.69 27.47 -1.86
CA SER A 152 27.33 27.23 -3.16
C SER A 152 26.29 27.23 -4.29
N ALA A 153 26.76 27.17 -5.53
CA ALA A 153 25.94 26.71 -6.63
C ALA A 153 25.41 25.28 -6.34
N VAL A 154 24.25 24.97 -6.90
CA VAL A 154 23.66 23.64 -6.81
C VAL A 154 24.56 22.62 -7.49
N THR A 155 24.78 21.51 -6.83
CA THR A 155 25.47 20.31 -7.34
C THR A 155 24.60 19.09 -7.12
N LYS A 156 25.01 17.93 -7.62
CA LYS A 156 24.23 16.69 -7.45
C LYS A 156 24.98 15.69 -6.55
N THR A 157 24.21 14.96 -5.77
CA THR A 157 24.67 13.80 -5.02
C THR A 157 23.77 12.60 -5.27
N GLU A 158 24.26 11.40 -5.06
CA GLU A 158 23.47 10.18 -5.19
C GLU A 158 23.05 9.67 -3.81
N ILE A 159 21.75 9.46 -3.62
CA ILE A 159 21.22 8.70 -2.50
C ILE A 159 21.08 7.26 -2.96
N ALA A 160 21.84 6.37 -2.33
CA ALA A 160 21.80 4.94 -2.67
C ALA A 160 20.42 4.35 -2.35
N VAL A 161 19.90 3.55 -3.29
CA VAL A 161 18.71 2.73 -3.06
C VAL A 161 19.08 1.66 -2.02
N PRO A 162 18.28 1.47 -0.94
CA PRO A 162 18.47 0.34 -0.04
C PRO A 162 18.45 -0.98 -0.80
N GLU A 163 19.20 -1.97 -0.33
CA GLU A 163 19.12 -3.32 -0.87
C GLU A 163 17.75 -3.90 -0.51
N PHE A 164 16.88 -4.01 -1.51
CA PHE A 164 15.52 -4.52 -1.36
C PHE A 164 15.06 -5.12 -2.69
N GLU A 165 14.59 -6.35 -2.64
CA GLU A 165 13.98 -7.01 -3.79
C GLU A 165 12.45 -6.83 -3.74
N GLU A 166 11.92 -6.00 -4.62
CA GLU A 166 10.48 -5.74 -4.65
C GLU A 166 9.72 -6.99 -5.11
N PRO A 167 8.71 -7.45 -4.33
CA PRO A 167 7.88 -8.56 -4.73
C PRO A 167 7.16 -8.29 -6.06
N VAL A 168 7.20 -9.25 -6.97
CA VAL A 168 6.55 -9.13 -8.28
C VAL A 168 5.07 -9.45 -8.16
N TYR A 169 4.23 -8.44 -8.35
CA TYR A 169 2.77 -8.57 -8.38
C TYR A 169 2.31 -8.74 -9.83
N SER A 170 1.68 -9.86 -10.12
CA SER A 170 1.11 -10.13 -11.44
C SER A 170 -0.38 -9.85 -11.46
N ASN A 171 -0.86 -9.32 -12.58
CA ASN A 171 -2.28 -9.19 -12.87
C ASN A 171 -2.69 -10.28 -13.86
N ILE A 172 -3.89 -10.82 -13.70
CA ILE A 172 -4.49 -11.67 -14.70
C ILE A 172 -4.89 -10.77 -15.88
N SER A 173 -4.19 -10.93 -16.99
CA SER A 173 -4.49 -10.24 -18.24
C SER A 173 -4.73 -11.26 -19.35
N LYS A 174 -5.56 -10.89 -20.31
CA LYS A 174 -5.86 -11.72 -21.50
C LYS A 174 -5.29 -11.01 -22.72
N ASP A 175 -4.76 -11.77 -23.67
CA ASP A 175 -4.27 -11.30 -24.97
C ASP A 175 -5.40 -11.11 -26.01
N TYR A 176 -6.64 -11.33 -25.60
CA TYR A 176 -7.84 -11.15 -26.40
C TYR A 176 -8.87 -10.24 -25.70
N LYS A 177 -9.80 -9.71 -26.51
CA LYS A 177 -10.90 -8.89 -26.02
C LYS A 177 -11.92 -9.76 -25.29
N ILE A 178 -12.17 -9.48 -24.01
CA ILE A 178 -13.18 -10.17 -23.21
C ILE A 178 -14.56 -9.70 -23.67
N ASN A 179 -15.39 -10.67 -24.09
CA ASN A 179 -16.81 -10.49 -24.36
C ASN A 179 -17.59 -11.38 -23.41
N LEU A 180 -18.08 -10.76 -22.31
CA LEU A 180 -18.67 -11.44 -21.17
C LEU A 180 -20.19 -11.20 -21.11
N THR A 181 -20.93 -12.24 -20.71
CA THR A 181 -22.33 -12.11 -20.28
C THR A 181 -22.56 -12.73 -18.92
N TRP A 182 -23.52 -12.20 -18.17
CA TRP A 182 -23.97 -12.82 -16.92
C TRP A 182 -25.08 -13.83 -17.20
N HIS A 183 -25.02 -14.96 -16.48
CA HIS A 183 -26.10 -15.92 -16.43
C HIS A 183 -26.70 -15.96 -15.02
N MET A 184 -27.94 -15.53 -14.90
CA MET A 184 -28.66 -15.56 -13.63
C MET A 184 -29.02 -17.00 -13.27
N VAL A 185 -28.33 -17.55 -12.24
CA VAL A 185 -28.56 -18.89 -11.70
C VAL A 185 -29.22 -18.75 -10.33
N THR A 186 -30.50 -19.05 -10.24
CA THR A 186 -31.31 -18.91 -9.00
C THR A 186 -31.46 -20.21 -8.21
N ASN A 187 -31.15 -21.34 -8.83
CA ASN A 187 -31.19 -22.70 -8.22
C ASN A 187 -30.33 -23.65 -9.04
N GLN A 188 -30.08 -24.86 -8.54
CA GLN A 188 -29.25 -25.85 -9.24
C GLN A 188 -29.77 -26.22 -10.64
N ALA A 189 -31.08 -26.33 -10.82
CA ALA A 189 -31.67 -26.66 -12.14
C ALA A 189 -31.46 -25.56 -13.20
N ALA A 190 -31.25 -24.31 -12.77
CA ALA A 190 -30.96 -23.22 -13.69
C ALA A 190 -29.60 -23.39 -14.40
N ASN A 191 -28.66 -24.14 -13.83
CA ASN A 191 -27.40 -24.46 -14.47
C ASN A 191 -27.58 -25.20 -15.81
N ASP A 192 -28.60 -26.03 -15.94
CA ASP A 192 -28.88 -26.81 -17.15
C ASP A 192 -29.41 -25.96 -18.32
N GLN A 193 -29.73 -24.69 -18.05
CA GLN A 193 -30.20 -23.74 -19.05
C GLN A 193 -29.06 -23.07 -19.86
N LEU A 194 -27.78 -23.31 -19.51
CA LEU A 194 -26.63 -22.66 -20.15
C LEU A 194 -26.71 -22.74 -21.69
N LEU A 195 -26.95 -23.95 -22.22
CA LEU A 195 -27.09 -24.22 -23.66
C LEU A 195 -28.08 -23.28 -24.36
N ASN A 196 -29.30 -23.20 -23.81
CA ASN A 196 -30.36 -22.41 -24.37
C ASN A 196 -30.09 -20.92 -24.30
N LYS A 197 -29.27 -20.48 -23.32
CA LYS A 197 -28.94 -19.05 -23.12
C LYS A 197 -27.86 -18.55 -24.06
N VAL A 198 -26.94 -19.42 -24.49
CA VAL A 198 -25.79 -19.04 -25.31
C VAL A 198 -25.84 -19.55 -26.74
N ALA A 199 -26.86 -20.36 -27.12
CA ALA A 199 -26.96 -21.00 -28.43
C ALA A 199 -26.82 -20.04 -29.61
N ASP A 200 -27.40 -18.85 -29.51
CA ASP A 200 -27.38 -17.82 -30.55
C ASP A 200 -26.32 -16.73 -30.31
N ALA A 201 -25.55 -16.82 -29.24
CA ALA A 201 -24.57 -15.80 -28.93
C ALA A 201 -23.34 -15.91 -29.86
N LYS A 202 -23.01 -14.81 -30.53
CA LYS A 202 -21.82 -14.73 -31.40
C LYS A 202 -20.75 -13.90 -30.75
N GLY A 203 -19.51 -14.44 -30.75
CA GLY A 203 -18.35 -13.76 -30.25
C GLY A 203 -18.23 -13.75 -28.69
N LEU A 204 -19.14 -14.41 -27.99
CA LEU A 204 -19.04 -14.62 -26.55
C LEU A 204 -17.87 -15.52 -26.24
N ASN A 205 -17.02 -15.16 -25.30
CA ASN A 205 -15.87 -15.97 -24.85
C ASN A 205 -15.83 -16.17 -23.34
N THR A 206 -16.65 -15.45 -22.58
CA THR A 206 -16.69 -15.55 -21.12
C THR A 206 -18.12 -15.52 -20.62
N ILE A 207 -18.45 -16.40 -19.69
CA ILE A 207 -19.76 -16.41 -19.02
C ILE A 207 -19.61 -16.32 -17.52
N SER A 208 -20.42 -15.48 -16.88
CA SER A 208 -20.35 -15.23 -15.45
C SER A 208 -21.68 -15.63 -14.78
N PRO A 209 -21.78 -16.88 -14.27
CA PRO A 209 -22.96 -17.31 -13.53
C PRO A 209 -23.00 -16.70 -12.13
N THR A 210 -24.19 -16.34 -11.66
CA THR A 210 -24.44 -15.80 -10.32
C THR A 210 -24.49 -16.95 -9.29
N TRP A 211 -23.33 -17.55 -9.03
CA TRP A 211 -23.25 -18.79 -8.24
C TRP A 211 -23.07 -18.60 -6.76
N PHE A 212 -22.40 -17.52 -6.36
CA PHE A 212 -21.95 -17.39 -5.00
C PHE A 212 -22.62 -16.20 -4.34
N SER A 213 -23.12 -16.38 -3.11
CA SER A 213 -23.65 -15.30 -2.30
C SER A 213 -23.01 -15.30 -0.93
N ILE A 214 -22.63 -14.15 -0.40
CA ILE A 214 -22.16 -14.02 0.99
C ILE A 214 -23.33 -14.42 1.91
N ALA A 215 -23.16 -15.49 2.66
CA ALA A 215 -24.22 -16.13 3.43
C ALA A 215 -24.40 -15.50 4.82
N ASP A 216 -23.34 -14.95 5.40
CA ASP A 216 -23.32 -14.31 6.71
C ASP A 216 -22.14 -13.33 6.87
N THR A 217 -22.08 -12.63 8.00
CA THR A 217 -21.02 -11.67 8.31
C THR A 217 -19.68 -12.32 8.66
N ASP A 218 -19.64 -13.64 8.83
CA ASP A 218 -18.39 -14.38 9.05
C ASP A 218 -17.67 -14.73 7.73
N GLY A 219 -18.24 -14.37 6.56
CA GLY A 219 -17.66 -14.62 5.26
C GLY A 219 -17.97 -16.01 4.70
N ASN A 220 -18.95 -16.72 5.27
CA ASN A 220 -19.40 -17.97 4.66
C ASN A 220 -20.11 -17.68 3.33
N ILE A 221 -19.92 -18.58 2.35
CA ILE A 221 -20.51 -18.46 1.01
C ILE A 221 -21.50 -19.58 0.79
N SER A 222 -22.71 -19.24 0.30
CA SER A 222 -23.61 -20.19 -0.34
C SER A 222 -23.25 -20.35 -1.81
N SER A 223 -23.33 -21.57 -2.34
CA SER A 223 -22.88 -21.87 -3.70
C SER A 223 -23.92 -22.66 -4.49
N LEU A 224 -24.12 -22.23 -5.73
CA LEU A 224 -24.88 -22.94 -6.77
C LEU A 224 -23.96 -23.46 -7.89
N ALA A 225 -22.65 -23.45 -7.69
CA ALA A 225 -21.68 -23.89 -8.68
C ALA A 225 -21.94 -25.32 -9.16
N SER A 226 -21.69 -25.55 -10.46
CA SER A 226 -21.93 -26.83 -11.13
C SER A 226 -20.73 -27.21 -11.98
N GLN A 227 -20.15 -28.40 -11.68
CA GLN A 227 -19.06 -28.95 -12.46
C GLN A 227 -19.44 -29.25 -13.90
N SER A 228 -20.65 -29.75 -14.12
CA SER A 228 -21.17 -30.03 -15.47
C SER A 228 -21.30 -28.76 -16.29
N TYR A 229 -21.73 -27.66 -15.67
CA TYR A 229 -21.77 -26.34 -16.30
C TYR A 229 -20.38 -25.89 -16.78
N VAL A 230 -19.37 -25.96 -15.91
CA VAL A 230 -17.99 -25.57 -16.25
C VAL A 230 -17.46 -26.44 -17.39
N THR A 231 -17.63 -27.75 -17.30
CA THR A 231 -17.19 -28.69 -18.32
C THR A 231 -17.82 -28.34 -19.67
N TYR A 232 -19.13 -28.11 -19.67
CA TYR A 232 -19.86 -27.78 -20.88
C TYR A 232 -19.47 -26.41 -21.47
N ALA A 233 -19.32 -25.39 -20.63
CA ALA A 233 -18.88 -24.08 -21.08
C ALA A 233 -17.50 -24.15 -21.74
N HIS A 234 -16.54 -24.83 -21.12
CA HIS A 234 -15.20 -25.02 -21.68
C HIS A 234 -15.20 -25.79 -22.99
N GLN A 235 -16.05 -26.82 -23.14
CA GLN A 235 -16.20 -27.56 -24.41
C GLN A 235 -16.73 -26.67 -25.54
N ASN A 236 -17.41 -25.59 -25.20
CA ASN A 236 -17.92 -24.60 -26.16
C ASN A 236 -17.05 -23.34 -26.26
N GLY A 237 -15.82 -23.38 -25.76
CA GLY A 237 -14.86 -22.29 -25.84
C GLY A 237 -15.16 -21.08 -24.95
N LEU A 238 -15.98 -21.26 -23.93
CA LEU A 238 -16.31 -20.21 -22.95
C LEU A 238 -15.49 -20.36 -21.67
N GLU A 239 -14.86 -19.31 -21.21
CA GLU A 239 -14.36 -19.22 -19.83
C GLU A 239 -15.53 -19.02 -18.86
N VAL A 240 -15.40 -19.55 -17.65
CA VAL A 240 -16.40 -19.39 -16.58
C VAL A 240 -15.84 -18.55 -15.45
N TRP A 241 -16.45 -17.42 -15.18
CA TRP A 241 -16.10 -16.50 -14.10
C TRP A 241 -17.26 -16.44 -13.10
N GLY A 242 -17.19 -17.25 -12.04
CA GLY A 242 -18.25 -17.27 -11.03
C GLY A 242 -18.40 -15.91 -10.35
N LEU A 243 -19.60 -15.35 -10.37
CA LEU A 243 -19.92 -14.10 -9.68
C LEU A 243 -20.17 -14.39 -8.20
N VAL A 244 -19.60 -13.52 -7.34
CA VAL A 244 -19.92 -13.44 -5.92
C VAL A 244 -20.75 -12.21 -5.67
N ASP A 245 -21.90 -12.34 -5.05
CA ASP A 245 -22.77 -11.24 -4.66
C ASP A 245 -22.88 -11.08 -3.13
N ASN A 246 -23.33 -9.89 -2.72
CA ASN A 246 -23.60 -9.51 -1.35
C ASN A 246 -25.05 -9.07 -1.12
N PHE A 247 -25.99 -9.63 -1.88
CA PHE A 247 -27.38 -9.17 -1.89
C PHE A 247 -28.28 -9.86 -0.87
N LYS A 248 -27.74 -10.79 -0.08
CA LYS A 248 -28.54 -11.49 0.91
C LYS A 248 -29.06 -10.55 1.98
N GLU A 249 -30.36 -10.52 2.17
CA GLU A 249 -31.02 -9.71 3.18
C GLU A 249 -30.51 -10.05 4.58
N GLY A 250 -30.25 -9.02 5.41
CA GLY A 250 -29.75 -9.17 6.77
C GLY A 250 -28.23 -9.41 6.86
N VAL A 251 -27.49 -9.50 5.76
CA VAL A 251 -26.03 -9.62 5.76
C VAL A 251 -25.41 -8.27 5.46
N SER A 252 -24.69 -7.71 6.43
CA SER A 252 -23.98 -6.45 6.28
C SER A 252 -22.66 -6.65 5.54
N THR A 253 -22.55 -6.07 4.35
CA THR A 253 -21.29 -6.06 3.58
C THR A 253 -20.16 -5.41 4.35
N TYR A 254 -20.45 -4.30 5.05
CA TYR A 254 -19.44 -3.61 5.86
C TYR A 254 -18.90 -4.51 6.98
N GLU A 255 -19.78 -5.15 7.75
CA GLU A 255 -19.35 -6.06 8.83
C GLU A 255 -18.55 -7.24 8.29
N THR A 256 -18.97 -7.83 7.15
CA THR A 256 -18.23 -8.92 6.50
C THR A 256 -16.85 -8.47 6.05
N LEU A 257 -16.75 -7.34 5.34
CA LEU A 257 -15.49 -6.91 4.72
C LEU A 257 -14.57 -6.12 5.68
N SER A 258 -15.05 -5.66 6.83
CA SER A 258 -14.25 -4.95 7.83
C SER A 258 -13.34 -5.87 8.66
N ARG A 259 -13.57 -7.19 8.64
CA ARG A 259 -12.80 -8.17 9.40
C ARG A 259 -11.90 -9.02 8.49
N THR A 260 -10.64 -9.16 8.88
CA THR A 260 -9.65 -9.99 8.17
C THR A 260 -10.08 -11.46 8.11
N SER A 261 -10.56 -12.00 9.23
CA SER A 261 -11.03 -13.40 9.31
C SER A 261 -12.16 -13.69 8.32
N SER A 262 -13.10 -12.76 8.15
CA SER A 262 -14.20 -12.90 7.19
C SER A 262 -13.70 -12.79 5.74
N ARG A 263 -12.82 -11.83 5.44
CA ARG A 263 -12.21 -11.70 4.10
C ARG A 263 -11.38 -12.90 3.68
N GLN A 264 -10.68 -13.55 4.63
CA GLN A 264 -9.90 -14.77 4.35
C GLN A 264 -10.76 -15.99 4.10
N ARG A 265 -12.01 -15.98 4.54
CA ARG A 265 -12.96 -17.07 4.31
C ARG A 265 -13.69 -16.95 2.97
N LEU A 266 -13.87 -15.72 2.48
CA LEU A 266 -14.39 -15.43 1.15
C LEU A 266 -13.45 -15.91 0.05
#